data_9d8592f6a58a824af04309a52bc89518
#
_entry.id   9d8592f6a58a824af04309a52bc89518
#
_cell.length_a   1.000
_cell.length_b   1.000
_cell.length_c   1.000
_cell.angle_alpha   90.00
_cell.angle_beta   90.00
_cell.angle_gamma   90.00
#
_symmetry.space_group_name_H-M   'P 1'
#
loop_
_entity.id
_entity.type
_entity.pdbx_description
1 polymer ?
#
loop_
_entity_poly.entity_id
_entity_poly.type
_entity_poly.pdbx_seq_one_letter_code
_entity_poly.pdbx_strand_id
1 'polypeptide(L)'
;MKSTHLACALACAFLSSTFLTSTLSPAKAADMTQERAQNAAKEPQNWLLHHGNYEGHRFSQLKDVNTDSVKNLKMVFSVALGGYESGGRYKFGNLEGTPLVEDGIMYVTDGWGSVYAIDVTSGKKGTIRWKFDPATDRAWAGDVACCGVNNRGAALWKDKVISASLDGRLFALNKATGEMIWERKVADPAMAETITLAPLVVRDIAIVGAAGE
;
A
#
# COMPACT_ATOMS: atom_id res chain seq x y z
N MET A 1 -80.72 42.76 11.45
CA MET A 1 -79.79 41.84 12.09
C MET A 1 -78.86 41.34 11.00
N LYS A 2 -77.64 41.85 10.94
CA LYS A 2 -76.59 41.43 9.92
C LYS A 2 -75.43 40.70 10.65
N SER A 3 -75.29 39.45 10.33
CA SER A 3 -74.23 38.62 10.81
C SER A 3 -72.95 38.77 9.92
N THR A 4 -71.80 39.17 10.51
CA THR A 4 -70.55 39.31 9.84
C THR A 4 -69.69 38.09 10.19
N HIS A 5 -69.39 37.25 9.21
CA HIS A 5 -68.43 36.14 9.34
C HIS A 5 -67.05 36.66 9.14
N LEU A 6 -66.20 36.48 10.17
CA LEU A 6 -64.75 36.76 10.17
C LEU A 6 -64.02 35.49 9.72
N ALA A 7 -63.43 35.51 8.53
CA ALA A 7 -62.61 34.41 8.04
C ALA A 7 -61.14 34.58 8.52
N CYS A 8 -60.69 33.65 9.31
CA CYS A 8 -59.28 33.56 9.78
C CYS A 8 -58.46 32.74 8.77
N ALA A 9 -57.57 33.39 8.02
CA ALA A 9 -56.66 32.74 7.12
C ALA A 9 -55.37 32.33 7.87
N LEU A 10 -55.18 31.04 8.11
CA LEU A 10 -53.90 30.47 8.59
C LEU A 10 -52.91 30.37 7.42
N ALA A 11 -51.86 31.17 7.47
CA ALA A 11 -50.71 31.02 6.57
C ALA A 11 -49.74 29.98 7.14
N CYS A 12 -49.69 28.77 6.56
CA CYS A 12 -48.67 27.77 6.84
C CYS A 12 -47.38 28.15 6.09
N ALA A 13 -46.38 28.65 6.83
CA ALA A 13 -45.03 28.82 6.30
C ALA A 13 -44.30 27.48 6.29
N PHE A 14 -44.12 26.88 5.11
CA PHE A 14 -43.25 25.75 4.93
C PHE A 14 -41.78 26.20 4.97
N LEU A 15 -41.10 25.94 6.08
CA LEU A 15 -39.63 26.02 6.15
C LEU A 15 -39.05 24.80 5.41
N SER A 16 -38.63 25.01 4.17
CA SER A 16 -37.83 24.01 3.42
C SER A 16 -36.43 24.01 3.97
N SER A 17 -36.13 23.07 4.87
CA SER A 17 -34.74 22.77 5.30
C SER A 17 -34.02 22.05 4.17
N THR A 18 -33.23 22.78 3.41
CA THR A 18 -32.25 22.19 2.48
C THR A 18 -31.13 21.54 3.28
N PHE A 19 -31.20 20.22 3.43
CA PHE A 19 -30.03 19.44 3.90
C PHE A 19 -28.96 19.52 2.82
N LEU A 20 -27.89 20.33 3.04
CA LEU A 20 -26.64 20.20 2.31
C LEU A 20 -25.99 18.86 2.71
N THR A 21 -26.19 17.84 1.92
CA THR A 21 -25.37 16.63 1.98
C THR A 21 -24.00 17.01 1.40
N SER A 22 -23.06 17.38 2.28
CA SER A 22 -21.65 17.47 1.92
C SER A 22 -21.18 16.04 1.60
N THR A 23 -21.09 15.72 0.31
CA THR A 23 -20.36 14.54 -0.15
C THR A 23 -18.88 14.79 0.17
N LEU A 24 -18.39 14.22 1.28
CA LEU A 24 -16.97 14.11 1.54
C LEU A 24 -16.38 13.26 0.41
N SER A 25 -15.81 13.90 -0.59
CA SER A 25 -14.90 13.21 -1.51
C SER A 25 -13.81 12.58 -0.68
N PRO A 26 -13.45 11.30 -0.90
CA PRO A 26 -12.34 10.71 -0.22
C PRO A 26 -11.12 11.60 -0.46
N ALA A 27 -10.49 12.07 0.62
CA ALA A 27 -9.28 12.87 0.53
C ALA A 27 -8.28 12.08 -0.34
N LYS A 28 -7.84 12.68 -1.44
CA LYS A 28 -6.80 12.09 -2.27
C LYS A 28 -5.56 11.98 -1.38
N ALA A 29 -5.02 10.77 -1.24
CA ALA A 29 -3.78 10.55 -0.50
C ALA A 29 -2.71 11.55 -0.99
N ALA A 30 -2.02 12.19 -0.07
CA ALA A 30 -0.99 13.16 -0.41
C ALA A 30 0.12 12.48 -1.23
N ASP A 31 0.65 13.17 -2.23
CA ASP A 31 1.73 12.64 -3.04
C ASP A 31 2.99 12.37 -2.20
N MET A 32 3.64 11.23 -2.41
CA MET A 32 4.93 10.94 -1.79
C MET A 32 6.02 11.73 -2.50
N THR A 33 6.53 12.77 -1.86
CA THR A 33 7.58 13.64 -2.38
C THR A 33 8.91 13.40 -1.67
N GLN A 34 10.00 13.93 -2.23
CA GLN A 34 11.32 13.89 -1.58
C GLN A 34 11.29 14.56 -0.20
N GLU A 35 10.62 15.70 -0.09
CA GLU A 35 10.49 16.42 1.18
C GLU A 35 9.71 15.58 2.21
N ARG A 36 8.60 14.97 1.80
CA ARG A 36 7.79 14.11 2.66
C ARG A 36 8.58 12.88 3.12
N ALA A 37 9.38 12.27 2.20
CA ALA A 37 10.26 11.15 2.52
C ALA A 37 11.31 11.52 3.58
N GLN A 38 11.96 12.68 3.43
CA GLN A 38 12.95 13.18 4.39
C GLN A 38 12.33 13.52 5.75
N ASN A 39 11.06 13.88 5.77
CA ASN A 39 10.31 14.23 6.96
C ASN A 39 9.36 13.12 7.44
N ALA A 40 9.55 11.87 7.02
CA ALA A 40 8.66 10.76 7.34
C ALA A 40 8.39 10.60 8.86
N ALA A 41 9.35 10.93 9.71
CA ALA A 41 9.20 10.92 11.16
C ALA A 41 8.14 11.92 11.69
N LYS A 42 7.72 12.92 10.90
CA LYS A 42 6.64 13.85 11.25
C LYS A 42 5.24 13.25 11.05
N GLU A 43 5.16 12.10 10.41
CA GLU A 43 3.94 11.35 10.16
C GLU A 43 4.01 9.95 10.83
N PRO A 44 4.12 9.85 12.16
CA PRO A 44 4.40 8.60 12.85
C PRO A 44 3.29 7.54 12.68
N GLN A 45 2.08 7.93 12.29
CA GLN A 45 0.97 7.05 11.95
C GLN A 45 1.17 6.34 10.60
N ASN A 46 2.08 6.81 9.77
CA ASN A 46 2.45 6.25 8.47
C ASN A 46 3.78 5.49 8.55
N TRP A 47 4.01 4.57 7.61
CA TRP A 47 5.30 3.90 7.39
C TRP A 47 5.65 4.04 5.91
N LEU A 48 6.19 5.19 5.53
CA LEU A 48 6.29 5.65 4.14
C LEU A 48 7.48 5.07 3.38
N LEU A 49 8.52 4.64 4.08
CA LEU A 49 9.76 4.11 3.51
C LEU A 49 10.03 2.70 4.06
N HIS A 50 10.69 1.87 3.27
CA HIS A 50 10.99 0.47 3.61
C HIS A 50 11.63 0.32 5.00
N HIS A 51 12.53 1.21 5.38
CA HIS A 51 13.19 1.21 6.68
C HIS A 51 12.72 2.33 7.63
N GLY A 52 11.57 2.96 7.35
CA GLY A 52 11.02 4.08 8.11
C GLY A 52 11.61 5.43 7.71
N ASN A 53 12.90 5.50 7.43
CA ASN A 53 13.62 6.68 6.93
C ASN A 53 14.78 6.28 6.02
N TYR A 54 15.46 7.25 5.41
CA TYR A 54 16.62 6.99 4.55
C TYR A 54 17.87 6.50 5.33
N GLU A 55 17.95 6.78 6.61
CA GLU A 55 19.03 6.31 7.49
C GLU A 55 18.86 4.84 7.91
N GLY A 56 17.71 4.23 7.60
CA GLY A 56 17.47 2.82 7.88
C GLY A 56 17.24 2.49 9.35
N HIS A 57 16.75 3.44 10.15
CA HIS A 57 16.63 3.27 11.60
C HIS A 57 15.58 2.24 12.03
N ARG A 58 14.54 1.98 11.22
CA ARG A 58 13.43 1.07 11.55
C ARG A 58 12.77 1.37 12.89
N PHE A 59 12.72 2.63 13.26
CA PHE A 59 12.21 3.09 14.55
C PHE A 59 10.88 3.83 14.37
N SER A 60 9.87 3.42 15.15
CA SER A 60 8.57 4.11 15.20
C SER A 60 8.54 5.15 16.31
N GLN A 61 8.02 6.34 16.00
CA GLN A 61 7.78 7.41 16.99
C GLN A 61 6.52 7.16 17.84
N LEU A 62 5.69 6.17 17.50
CA LEU A 62 4.49 5.82 18.26
C LEU A 62 4.84 5.34 19.66
N LYS A 63 4.02 5.66 20.66
CA LYS A 63 4.24 5.34 22.07
C LYS A 63 3.21 4.37 22.66
N ASP A 64 2.20 4.00 21.88
CA ASP A 64 1.11 3.13 22.34
C ASP A 64 1.60 1.73 22.71
N VAL A 65 2.64 1.24 22.02
CA VAL A 65 3.34 -0.02 22.36
C VAL A 65 4.62 0.35 23.11
N ASN A 66 4.71 -0.06 24.36
CA ASN A 66 5.83 0.19 25.26
C ASN A 66 5.99 -0.98 26.23
N THR A 67 6.96 -0.92 27.14
CA THR A 67 7.25 -1.99 28.12
C THR A 67 6.06 -2.39 29.00
N ASP A 68 5.16 -1.47 29.28
CA ASP A 68 4.00 -1.73 30.13
C ASP A 68 2.81 -2.29 29.34
N SER A 69 2.62 -1.81 28.09
CA SER A 69 1.46 -2.16 27.27
C SER A 69 1.70 -3.36 26.34
N VAL A 70 2.96 -3.71 26.03
CA VAL A 70 3.31 -4.79 25.09
C VAL A 70 2.69 -6.15 25.47
N LYS A 71 2.53 -6.43 26.77
CA LYS A 71 1.87 -7.65 27.28
C LYS A 71 0.39 -7.76 26.90
N ASN A 72 -0.22 -6.65 26.49
CA ASN A 72 -1.63 -6.58 26.09
C ASN A 72 -1.83 -6.71 24.59
N LEU A 73 -0.76 -6.87 23.80
CA LEU A 73 -0.86 -7.06 22.36
C LEU A 73 -1.66 -8.33 22.05
N LYS A 74 -2.57 -8.19 21.10
CA LYS A 74 -3.37 -9.29 20.57
C LYS A 74 -3.60 -9.10 19.09
N MET A 75 -3.74 -10.20 18.37
CA MET A 75 -4.14 -10.15 16.97
C MET A 75 -5.57 -9.62 16.87
N VAL A 76 -5.78 -8.57 16.08
CA VAL A 76 -7.09 -7.94 15.86
C VAL A 76 -7.76 -8.51 14.62
N PHE A 77 -6.98 -8.74 13.56
CA PHE A 77 -7.44 -9.37 12.33
C PHE A 77 -6.26 -10.02 11.59
N SER A 78 -6.57 -10.83 10.58
CA SER A 78 -5.63 -11.34 9.58
C SER A 78 -6.21 -11.14 8.18
N VAL A 79 -5.33 -11.03 7.17
CA VAL A 79 -5.71 -10.93 5.76
C VAL A 79 -4.99 -12.03 5.01
N ALA A 80 -5.77 -12.88 4.32
CA ALA A 80 -5.20 -13.90 3.46
C ALA A 80 -4.67 -13.26 2.17
N LEU A 81 -3.38 -13.45 1.89
CA LEU A 81 -2.71 -13.07 0.64
C LEU A 81 -2.48 -14.32 -0.21
N GLY A 82 -2.13 -14.14 -1.49
CA GLY A 82 -1.60 -15.20 -2.34
C GLY A 82 -0.09 -15.43 -2.12
N GLY A 83 0.58 -15.94 -3.15
CA GLY A 83 2.03 -16.04 -3.18
C GLY A 83 2.60 -17.34 -2.63
N TYR A 84 1.74 -18.29 -2.27
CA TYR A 84 2.15 -19.63 -1.79
C TYR A 84 2.23 -20.67 -2.91
N GLU A 85 2.01 -20.28 -4.14
CA GLU A 85 2.11 -21.19 -5.28
C GLU A 85 3.55 -21.64 -5.49
N SER A 86 3.73 -22.90 -5.76
CA SER A 86 5.05 -23.47 -6.06
C SER A 86 5.63 -22.92 -7.36
N GLY A 87 6.95 -22.84 -7.45
CA GLY A 87 7.67 -22.50 -8.66
C GLY A 87 9.00 -23.23 -8.71
N GLY A 88 9.22 -24.01 -9.78
CA GLY A 88 10.41 -24.80 -9.96
C GLY A 88 10.70 -25.73 -8.77
N ARG A 89 11.92 -25.73 -8.28
CA ARG A 89 12.33 -26.50 -7.09
C ARG A 89 11.86 -25.89 -5.77
N TYR A 90 11.46 -24.63 -5.75
CA TYR A 90 10.93 -23.98 -4.56
C TYR A 90 9.43 -24.15 -4.46
N LYS A 91 8.98 -24.63 -3.32
CA LYS A 91 7.58 -25.02 -3.15
C LYS A 91 6.68 -23.90 -2.66
N PHE A 92 7.24 -22.82 -2.13
CA PHE A 92 6.47 -21.72 -1.55
C PHE A 92 7.19 -20.39 -1.76
N GLY A 93 6.41 -19.35 -2.00
CA GLY A 93 6.87 -17.96 -1.89
C GLY A 93 6.98 -17.54 -0.42
N ASN A 94 7.98 -16.73 -0.11
CA ASN A 94 8.18 -16.19 1.23
C ASN A 94 7.55 -14.80 1.36
N LEU A 95 6.96 -14.50 2.52
CA LEU A 95 6.50 -13.16 2.88
C LEU A 95 7.62 -12.45 3.66
N GLU A 96 8.51 -11.77 2.93
CA GLU A 96 9.66 -11.05 3.50
C GLU A 96 9.52 -9.52 3.35
N GLY A 97 8.47 -9.06 2.66
CA GLY A 97 8.24 -7.65 2.38
C GLY A 97 7.95 -6.84 3.64
N THR A 98 8.60 -5.67 3.77
CA THR A 98 8.19 -4.70 4.78
C THR A 98 6.91 -4.00 4.29
N PRO A 99 5.79 -4.06 5.03
CA PRO A 99 4.60 -3.31 4.68
C PRO A 99 4.86 -1.81 4.71
N LEU A 100 4.35 -1.09 3.71
CA LEU A 100 4.28 0.37 3.72
C LEU A 100 2.87 0.78 4.12
N VAL A 101 2.75 1.84 4.88
CA VAL A 101 1.44 2.36 5.31
C VAL A 101 1.36 3.84 5.01
N GLU A 102 0.35 4.24 4.27
CA GLU A 102 0.04 5.63 3.97
C GLU A 102 -1.46 5.86 4.10
N ASP A 103 -1.85 6.77 5.01
CA ASP A 103 -3.23 7.22 5.22
C ASP A 103 -4.24 6.05 5.39
N GLY A 104 -3.81 5.01 6.14
CA GLY A 104 -4.63 3.83 6.43
C GLY A 104 -4.72 2.81 5.29
N ILE A 105 -3.95 2.98 4.23
CA ILE A 105 -3.76 1.96 3.19
C ILE A 105 -2.40 1.31 3.39
N MET A 106 -2.41 -0.01 3.52
CA MET A 106 -1.20 -0.83 3.65
C MET A 106 -0.86 -1.44 2.30
N TYR A 107 0.36 -1.25 1.84
CA TYR A 107 0.90 -1.86 0.62
C TYR A 107 1.86 -2.98 1.01
N VAL A 108 1.60 -4.19 0.54
CA VAL A 108 2.43 -5.38 0.80
C VAL A 108 2.69 -6.13 -0.49
N THR A 109 3.79 -6.89 -0.52
CA THR A 109 4.12 -7.78 -1.63
C THR A 109 4.16 -9.22 -1.16
N ASP A 110 3.80 -10.15 -2.03
CA ASP A 110 4.09 -11.57 -1.83
C ASP A 110 5.42 -11.96 -2.48
N GLY A 111 5.87 -13.18 -2.28
CA GLY A 111 7.16 -13.67 -2.78
C GLY A 111 7.30 -13.63 -4.31
N TRP A 112 6.21 -13.73 -5.04
CA TRP A 112 6.17 -13.65 -6.51
C TRP A 112 6.15 -12.23 -7.04
N GLY A 113 6.11 -11.22 -6.14
CA GLY A 113 6.07 -9.81 -6.51
C GLY A 113 4.66 -9.28 -6.78
N SER A 114 3.60 -10.05 -6.47
CA SER A 114 2.26 -9.46 -6.49
C SER A 114 2.17 -8.38 -5.42
N VAL A 115 1.51 -7.27 -5.76
CA VAL A 115 1.33 -6.12 -4.88
C VAL A 115 -0.13 -6.04 -4.45
N TYR A 116 -0.36 -5.80 -3.17
CA TYR A 116 -1.69 -5.66 -2.59
C TYR A 116 -1.81 -4.29 -1.93
N ALA A 117 -2.93 -3.61 -2.15
CA ALA A 117 -3.35 -2.47 -1.34
C ALA A 117 -4.49 -2.91 -0.42
N ILE A 118 -4.29 -2.75 0.88
CA ILE A 118 -5.20 -3.21 1.92
C ILE A 118 -5.65 -2.03 2.75
N ASP A 119 -6.95 -1.78 2.77
CA ASP A 119 -7.55 -0.79 3.67
C ASP A 119 -7.56 -1.33 5.10
N VAL A 120 -6.86 -0.64 5.98
CA VAL A 120 -6.78 -0.95 7.42
C VAL A 120 -7.32 0.20 8.29
N THR A 121 -8.00 1.17 7.69
CA THR A 121 -8.51 2.38 8.38
C THR A 121 -9.43 2.06 9.56
N SER A 122 -10.17 0.96 9.48
CA SER A 122 -11.08 0.57 10.57
C SER A 122 -10.37 0.09 11.84
N GLY A 123 -9.09 -0.32 11.76
CA GLY A 123 -8.36 -0.98 12.84
C GLY A 123 -8.95 -2.33 13.29
N LYS A 124 -10.01 -2.82 12.64
CA LYS A 124 -10.73 -4.04 13.03
C LYS A 124 -10.70 -5.13 11.96
N LYS A 125 -10.42 -4.77 10.72
CA LYS A 125 -10.28 -5.68 9.58
C LYS A 125 -9.39 -5.05 8.52
N GLY A 126 -8.74 -5.90 7.71
CA GLY A 126 -8.10 -5.49 6.46
C GLY A 126 -8.99 -5.87 5.27
N THR A 127 -9.15 -4.97 4.31
CA THR A 127 -9.92 -5.22 3.08
C THR A 127 -9.03 -4.94 1.88
N ILE A 128 -8.77 -5.96 1.06
CA ILE A 128 -7.98 -5.80 -0.17
C ILE A 128 -8.78 -4.87 -1.11
N ARG A 129 -8.22 -3.72 -1.44
CA ARG A 129 -8.76 -2.74 -2.38
C ARG A 129 -8.47 -3.16 -3.82
N TRP A 130 -7.22 -3.55 -4.05
CA TRP A 130 -6.76 -4.08 -5.33
C TRP A 130 -5.57 -5.02 -5.12
N LYS A 131 -5.37 -5.89 -6.08
CA LYS A 131 -4.20 -6.76 -6.24
C LYS A 131 -3.67 -6.60 -7.66
N PHE A 132 -2.37 -6.46 -7.79
CA PHE A 132 -1.65 -6.59 -9.05
C PHE A 132 -0.79 -7.85 -9.03
N ASP A 133 -0.85 -8.67 -10.06
CA ASP A 133 0.02 -9.84 -10.25
C ASP A 133 0.92 -9.55 -11.47
N PRO A 134 2.26 -9.50 -11.30
CA PRO A 134 3.18 -9.28 -12.41
C PRO A 134 3.27 -10.48 -13.38
N ALA A 135 2.57 -11.56 -13.11
CA ALA A 135 2.59 -12.81 -13.90
C ALA A 135 4.02 -13.32 -14.12
N THR A 136 4.84 -13.28 -13.07
CA THR A 136 6.21 -13.83 -13.10
C THR A 136 6.17 -15.29 -13.51
N ASP A 137 7.07 -15.70 -14.42
CA ASP A 137 7.19 -17.11 -14.82
C ASP A 137 7.62 -17.96 -13.62
N ARG A 138 6.65 -18.67 -13.06
CA ARG A 138 6.84 -19.45 -11.83
C ARG A 138 7.65 -20.72 -12.04
N ALA A 139 7.68 -21.25 -13.25
CA ALA A 139 8.41 -22.45 -13.56
C ALA A 139 9.93 -22.23 -13.59
N TRP A 140 10.33 -21.00 -13.90
CA TRP A 140 11.70 -20.65 -14.18
C TRP A 140 12.32 -19.67 -13.15
N ALA A 141 11.61 -18.59 -12.80
CA ALA A 141 12.18 -17.56 -11.96
C ALA A 141 12.61 -18.06 -10.56
N GLY A 142 11.86 -19.02 -10.01
CA GLY A 142 12.20 -19.64 -8.74
C GLY A 142 13.48 -20.48 -8.78
N ASP A 143 13.84 -21.05 -9.92
CA ASP A 143 15.04 -21.87 -10.08
C ASP A 143 16.30 -21.03 -10.29
N VAL A 144 16.16 -19.83 -10.85
CA VAL A 144 17.27 -18.92 -11.12
C VAL A 144 17.60 -18.06 -9.90
N ALA A 145 16.60 -17.71 -9.09
CA ALA A 145 16.83 -16.89 -7.91
C ALA A 145 17.66 -17.64 -6.85
N CYS A 146 18.73 -17.03 -6.37
CA CYS A 146 19.65 -17.65 -5.41
C CYS A 146 18.98 -18.13 -4.12
N CYS A 147 17.97 -17.42 -3.64
CA CYS A 147 17.41 -17.53 -2.29
C CYS A 147 15.93 -17.94 -2.30
N GLY A 148 15.45 -18.47 -3.41
CA GLY A 148 14.04 -18.87 -3.59
C GLY A 148 13.13 -17.71 -3.98
N VAL A 149 11.85 -17.92 -3.80
CA VAL A 149 10.79 -16.99 -4.23
C VAL A 149 10.59 -15.92 -3.19
N ASN A 150 11.30 -14.80 -3.34
CA ASN A 150 11.32 -13.70 -2.38
C ASN A 150 11.06 -12.35 -3.04
N ASN A 151 10.29 -11.51 -2.38
CA ASN A 151 10.19 -10.09 -2.66
C ASN A 151 10.15 -9.32 -1.34
N ARG A 152 11.03 -8.33 -1.17
CA ARG A 152 11.18 -7.62 0.11
C ARG A 152 10.39 -6.33 0.19
N GLY A 153 9.53 -6.05 -0.79
CA GLY A 153 8.59 -4.95 -0.69
C GLY A 153 8.58 -4.00 -1.88
N ALA A 154 7.97 -2.87 -1.65
CA ALA A 154 7.76 -1.82 -2.64
C ALA A 154 8.27 -0.47 -2.12
N ALA A 155 8.22 0.56 -2.97
CA ALA A 155 8.41 1.95 -2.60
C ALA A 155 7.20 2.78 -3.01
N LEU A 156 6.89 3.84 -2.24
CA LEU A 156 5.90 4.85 -2.60
C LEU A 156 6.61 6.04 -3.24
N TRP A 157 6.06 6.54 -4.34
CA TRP A 157 6.54 7.77 -4.98
C TRP A 157 5.43 8.48 -5.75
N LYS A 158 5.16 9.73 -5.39
CA LYS A 158 4.02 10.50 -5.91
C LYS A 158 2.72 9.70 -5.73
N ASP A 159 2.01 9.47 -6.81
CA ASP A 159 0.78 8.69 -6.89
C ASP A 159 1.03 7.20 -7.21
N LYS A 160 2.25 6.70 -7.00
CA LYS A 160 2.68 5.38 -7.47
C LYS A 160 3.14 4.46 -6.34
N VAL A 161 2.92 3.16 -6.55
CA VAL A 161 3.63 2.08 -5.87
C VAL A 161 4.61 1.49 -6.87
N ILE A 162 5.90 1.47 -6.52
CA ILE A 162 6.98 0.94 -7.37
C ILE A 162 7.46 -0.36 -6.75
N SER A 163 7.47 -1.44 -7.51
CA SER A 163 7.94 -2.74 -7.07
C SER A 163 8.68 -3.46 -8.20
N ALA A 164 9.25 -4.60 -7.90
CA ALA A 164 9.97 -5.41 -8.86
C ALA A 164 9.53 -6.86 -8.80
N SER A 165 9.84 -7.63 -9.82
CA SER A 165 9.61 -9.08 -9.89
C SER A 165 10.92 -9.84 -10.08
N LEU A 166 10.92 -11.12 -9.71
CA LEU A 166 12.11 -11.99 -9.79
C LEU A 166 12.72 -12.05 -11.19
N ASP A 167 11.90 -11.92 -12.23
CA ASP A 167 12.32 -11.96 -13.62
C ASP A 167 12.95 -10.65 -14.14
N GLY A 168 13.41 -9.80 -13.23
CA GLY A 168 14.20 -8.62 -13.55
C GLY A 168 13.39 -7.43 -14.04
N ARG A 169 12.06 -7.42 -13.82
CA ARG A 169 11.21 -6.27 -14.17
C ARG A 169 11.01 -5.34 -12.98
N LEU A 170 11.16 -4.04 -13.24
CA LEU A 170 10.76 -2.95 -12.35
C LEU A 170 9.50 -2.31 -12.92
N PHE A 171 8.49 -2.09 -12.11
CA PHE A 171 7.21 -1.53 -12.54
C PHE A 171 6.63 -0.54 -11.54
N ALA A 172 5.80 0.36 -12.05
CA ALA A 172 5.03 1.30 -11.23
C ALA A 172 3.54 1.12 -11.47
N LEU A 173 2.79 1.09 -10.37
CA LEU A 173 1.35 0.96 -10.33
C LEU A 173 0.73 2.27 -9.84
N ASN A 174 -0.47 2.57 -10.34
CA ASN A 174 -1.29 3.63 -9.76
C ASN A 174 -1.68 3.26 -8.32
N LYS A 175 -1.37 4.11 -7.37
CA LYS A 175 -1.57 3.87 -5.94
C LYS A 175 -3.05 3.65 -5.57
N ALA A 176 -3.97 4.30 -6.29
CA ALA A 176 -5.41 4.20 -6.03
C ALA A 176 -6.06 2.97 -6.68
N THR A 177 -5.62 2.58 -7.89
CA THR A 177 -6.30 1.55 -8.71
C THR A 177 -5.52 0.25 -8.85
N GLY A 178 -4.21 0.24 -8.64
CA GLY A 178 -3.35 -0.90 -8.91
C GLY A 178 -3.02 -1.12 -10.39
N GLU A 179 -3.49 -0.25 -11.28
CA GLU A 179 -3.21 -0.33 -12.71
C GLU A 179 -1.74 -0.02 -12.99
N MET A 180 -1.13 -0.78 -13.91
CA MET A 180 0.26 -0.58 -14.30
C MET A 180 0.41 0.70 -15.12
N ILE A 181 1.28 1.60 -14.66
CA ILE A 181 1.62 2.87 -15.34
C ILE A 181 2.78 2.64 -16.30
N TRP A 182 3.82 1.94 -15.84
CA TRP A 182 4.97 1.60 -16.67
C TRP A 182 5.67 0.35 -16.13
N GLU A 183 6.43 -0.31 -17.00
CA GLU A 183 7.31 -1.43 -16.71
C GLU A 183 8.63 -1.27 -17.47
N ARG A 184 9.73 -1.76 -16.88
CA ARG A 184 11.05 -1.83 -17.49
C ARG A 184 11.76 -3.12 -17.08
N LYS A 185 12.37 -3.82 -18.03
CA LYS A 185 13.33 -4.88 -17.73
C LYS A 185 14.66 -4.23 -17.36
N VAL A 186 15.18 -4.49 -16.18
CA VAL A 186 16.39 -3.87 -15.61
C VAL A 186 17.42 -4.91 -15.15
N ALA A 187 17.07 -6.20 -15.20
CA ALA A 187 17.96 -7.31 -14.92
C ALA A 187 17.63 -8.46 -15.89
N ASP A 188 18.62 -9.32 -16.17
CA ASP A 188 18.44 -10.45 -17.07
C ASP A 188 18.63 -11.79 -16.35
N PRO A 189 17.54 -12.49 -16.02
CA PRO A 189 17.64 -13.76 -15.35
C PRO A 189 18.36 -14.86 -16.16
N ALA A 190 18.47 -14.74 -17.49
CA ALA A 190 19.32 -15.64 -18.29
C ALA A 190 20.82 -15.50 -17.92
N MET A 191 21.19 -14.37 -17.31
CA MET A 191 22.50 -14.10 -16.73
C MET A 191 22.53 -14.31 -15.21
N ALA A 192 21.57 -15.05 -14.67
CA ALA A 192 21.33 -15.25 -13.24
C ALA A 192 21.00 -13.96 -12.46
N GLU A 193 20.66 -12.87 -13.13
CA GLU A 193 20.29 -11.61 -12.50
C GLU A 193 18.81 -11.60 -12.12
N THR A 194 18.51 -11.54 -10.83
CA THR A 194 17.14 -11.50 -10.30
C THR A 194 16.98 -10.33 -9.33
N ILE A 195 15.73 -9.87 -9.13
CA ILE A 195 15.46 -8.78 -8.20
C ILE A 195 14.59 -9.29 -7.06
N THR A 196 15.14 -9.29 -5.85
CA THR A 196 14.46 -9.72 -4.62
C THR A 196 14.28 -8.58 -3.62
N LEU A 197 14.92 -7.43 -3.84
CA LEU A 197 14.91 -6.29 -2.92
C LEU A 197 13.75 -5.34 -3.18
N ALA A 198 13.40 -4.54 -2.18
CA ALA A 198 12.50 -3.40 -2.33
C ALA A 198 13.23 -2.25 -3.06
N PRO A 199 12.60 -1.60 -4.06
CA PRO A 199 13.18 -0.40 -4.69
C PRO A 199 13.38 0.72 -3.66
N LEU A 200 14.45 1.51 -3.84
CA LEU A 200 14.65 2.77 -3.16
C LEU A 200 14.39 3.91 -4.13
N VAL A 201 13.60 4.92 -3.74
CA VAL A 201 13.36 6.09 -4.58
C VAL A 201 13.94 7.34 -3.95
N VAL A 202 14.75 8.05 -4.74
CA VAL A 202 15.39 9.32 -4.36
C VAL A 202 15.33 10.27 -5.55
N ARG A 203 14.75 11.45 -5.40
CA ARG A 203 14.71 12.51 -6.41
C ARG A 203 14.20 12.01 -7.78
N ASP A 204 13.09 11.34 -7.85
CA ASP A 204 12.51 10.76 -9.06
C ASP A 204 13.34 9.61 -9.72
N ILE A 205 14.35 9.09 -9.02
CA ILE A 205 15.13 7.94 -9.49
C ILE A 205 14.77 6.72 -8.64
N ALA A 206 14.29 5.66 -9.28
CA ALA A 206 14.12 4.36 -8.64
C ALA A 206 15.42 3.55 -8.76
N ILE A 207 15.95 3.12 -7.64
CA ILE A 207 17.21 2.38 -7.52
C ILE A 207 16.88 0.95 -7.13
N VAL A 208 17.38 -0.01 -7.89
CA VAL A 208 17.31 -1.44 -7.60
C VAL A 208 18.68 -2.06 -7.84
N GLY A 209 18.98 -3.15 -7.12
CA GLY A 209 20.11 -4.01 -7.38
C GLY A 209 19.62 -5.35 -7.91
N ALA A 210 20.35 -5.95 -8.83
CA ALA A 210 20.17 -7.34 -9.19
C ALA A 210 20.99 -8.21 -8.24
N ALA A 211 20.41 -9.33 -7.79
CA ALA A 211 21.14 -10.43 -7.22
C ALA A 211 21.51 -11.37 -8.37
N GLY A 212 22.72 -11.88 -8.38
CA GLY A 212 23.21 -12.82 -9.38
C GLY A 212 24.57 -13.31 -8.96
N GLU A 213 24.94 -14.52 -9.33
CA GLU A 213 26.27 -15.10 -9.20
C GLU A 213 26.82 -15.46 -10.58
#